data_0b7b076e5c8fc0eb83ff66f872601acc
#
_entry.id   0b7b076e5c8fc0eb83ff66f872601acc
#
_cell.length_a   1.000
_cell.length_b   1.000
_cell.length_c   1.000
_cell.angle_alpha   90.00
_cell.angle_beta   90.00
_cell.angle_gamma   90.00
#
_symmetry.space_group_name_H-M   'P 1'
#
loop_
_entity.id
_entity.type
_entity.pdbx_description
1 polymer ?
#
loop_
_entity_poly.entity_id
_entity_poly.type
_entity_poly.pdbx_seq_one_letter_code
_entity_poly.pdbx_strand_id
1 'polypeptide(L)'
;MIARLFALVLFSAVATASTARAADPKTLNIYNWSDYIADDTVSRFETETGIKVNYDVYDSNEVLEAKLMAGHSGYDLVVPSASPFLARQVIAGTYQPIDKTKLANYGNLDPQILAAAANADPGNQYGVPYLWGTTGIGYNAAKVKAVLGAKAPVDSLRLILDPGNAKKLATCGLSLLDTAQEMFPAALLYLGRDPLSRDATDLDKAADVISAIRPSVRKFHSSQYINDLANGDLCVAFGYSGDMIQAKNRAAEAKNGVEIAYSIPREGAMMWIDMMAIPKDAPHPDNALAFIDFILRPENIAAISNTVAYANPNSLATDLVDEEIRNNPAIYPPPDVRARLFFDKPVTQQYERLRTRAWTKVKTGS
;
A
#
# COMPACT_ATOMS: atom_id res chain seq x y z
N MET A 1 53.80 -25.83 -67.13
CA MET A 1 53.88 -24.66 -66.29
C MET A 1 52.42 -24.20 -65.99
N ILE A 2 51.86 -24.58 -64.87
CA ILE A 2 50.46 -24.27 -64.52
C ILE A 2 50.51 -23.35 -63.30
N ALA A 3 50.14 -22.08 -63.48
CA ALA A 3 50.02 -21.08 -62.42
C ALA A 3 48.72 -21.26 -61.70
N ARG A 4 48.71 -21.49 -60.35
CA ARG A 4 47.54 -21.49 -59.49
C ARG A 4 47.35 -20.09 -58.91
N LEU A 5 46.21 -19.43 -59.25
CA LEU A 5 45.70 -18.22 -58.59
C LEU A 5 45.02 -18.63 -57.28
N PHE A 6 45.48 -18.11 -56.14
CA PHE A 6 44.81 -18.14 -54.88
C PHE A 6 43.99 -16.86 -54.74
N ALA A 7 42.66 -16.98 -54.73
CA ALA A 7 41.78 -15.89 -54.44
C ALA A 7 41.55 -15.78 -52.85
N LEU A 8 42.01 -14.68 -52.24
CA LEU A 8 41.83 -14.37 -50.86
C LEU A 8 40.46 -13.72 -50.72
N VAL A 9 39.50 -14.40 -50.06
CA VAL A 9 38.19 -13.83 -49.69
C VAL A 9 38.35 -13.18 -48.34
N LEU A 10 38.36 -11.85 -48.29
CA LEU A 10 38.25 -11.07 -47.04
C LEU A 10 36.80 -11.09 -46.56
N PHE A 11 36.56 -11.76 -45.44
CA PHE A 11 35.31 -11.66 -44.70
C PHE A 11 35.38 -10.41 -43.81
N SER A 12 34.70 -9.33 -44.23
CA SER A 12 34.47 -8.13 -43.38
C SER A 12 33.36 -8.44 -42.39
N ALA A 13 33.74 -8.71 -41.14
CA ALA A 13 32.77 -8.78 -40.05
C ALA A 13 32.25 -7.36 -39.70
N VAL A 14 31.07 -7.03 -40.15
CA VAL A 14 30.34 -5.79 -39.69
C VAL A 14 29.86 -6.04 -38.25
N ALA A 15 30.62 -5.53 -37.29
CA ALA A 15 30.19 -5.47 -35.92
C ALA A 15 29.06 -4.43 -35.82
N THR A 16 27.81 -4.88 -35.76
CA THR A 16 26.68 -4.05 -35.39
C THR A 16 26.80 -3.70 -33.90
N ALA A 17 27.39 -2.56 -33.58
CA ALA A 17 27.32 -1.96 -32.26
C ALA A 17 25.88 -1.58 -32.00
N SER A 18 25.16 -2.39 -31.20
CA SER A 18 23.92 -1.97 -30.58
C SER A 18 24.26 -0.79 -29.68
N THR A 19 23.94 0.43 -30.10
CA THR A 19 23.97 1.60 -29.24
C THR A 19 22.85 1.41 -28.21
N ALA A 20 23.20 0.91 -27.02
CA ALA A 20 22.35 1.04 -25.86
C ALA A 20 22.03 2.54 -25.74
N ARG A 21 20.77 2.90 -25.93
CA ARG A 21 20.30 4.28 -25.74
C ARG A 21 20.53 4.60 -24.27
N ALA A 22 21.49 5.46 -23.97
CA ALA A 22 21.69 5.95 -22.62
C ALA A 22 20.34 6.50 -22.11
N ALA A 23 19.92 6.10 -20.91
CA ALA A 23 18.75 6.64 -20.27
C ALA A 23 18.89 8.18 -20.17
N ASP A 24 17.78 8.92 -20.35
CA ASP A 24 17.81 10.38 -20.20
C ASP A 24 18.13 10.72 -18.73
N PRO A 25 19.27 11.36 -18.45
CA PRO A 25 19.71 11.60 -17.08
C PRO A 25 18.77 12.51 -16.28
N LYS A 26 17.79 13.13 -16.95
CA LYS A 26 16.78 14.05 -16.35
C LYS A 26 15.37 13.44 -16.30
N THR A 27 15.24 12.13 -16.24
CA THR A 27 13.94 11.45 -16.13
C THR A 27 13.88 10.61 -14.85
N LEU A 28 12.70 10.54 -14.23
CA LEU A 28 12.39 9.70 -13.09
C LEU A 28 11.04 9.01 -13.31
N ASN A 29 11.03 7.68 -13.28
CA ASN A 29 9.82 6.88 -13.44
C ASN A 29 9.39 6.35 -12.08
N ILE A 30 8.24 6.79 -11.58
CA ILE A 30 7.68 6.42 -10.28
C ILE A 30 6.46 5.52 -10.48
N TYR A 31 6.34 4.48 -9.67
CA TYR A 31 5.14 3.66 -9.57
C TYR A 31 4.70 3.60 -8.12
N ASN A 32 3.63 4.32 -7.80
CA ASN A 32 3.12 4.50 -6.45
C ASN A 32 1.64 4.10 -6.35
N TRP A 33 1.10 4.10 -5.16
CA TRP A 33 -0.32 3.90 -4.93
C TRP A 33 -1.15 5.04 -5.52
N SER A 34 -2.39 4.74 -5.95
CA SER A 34 -3.36 5.77 -6.28
C SER A 34 -3.74 6.59 -5.04
N ASP A 35 -4.01 7.88 -5.24
CA ASP A 35 -4.41 8.83 -4.18
C ASP A 35 -3.42 8.92 -3.01
N TYR A 36 -2.09 8.89 -3.28
CA TYR A 36 -1.07 8.68 -2.24
C TYR A 36 0.09 9.68 -2.28
N ILE A 37 -0.13 10.87 -2.86
CA ILE A 37 0.82 11.96 -2.92
C ILE A 37 0.07 13.30 -2.96
N ALA A 38 0.67 14.41 -2.54
CA ALA A 38 0.06 15.73 -2.69
C ALA A 38 0.19 16.24 -4.13
N ASP A 39 -0.82 16.94 -4.62
CA ASP A 39 -0.98 17.33 -6.02
C ASP A 39 0.21 18.12 -6.58
N ASP A 40 0.87 18.94 -5.74
CA ASP A 40 1.97 19.80 -6.13
C ASP A 40 3.36 19.18 -5.96
N THR A 41 3.46 18.01 -5.31
CA THR A 41 4.76 17.40 -4.94
C THR A 41 5.64 17.14 -6.16
N VAL A 42 5.07 16.54 -7.20
CA VAL A 42 5.80 16.23 -8.44
C VAL A 42 6.28 17.52 -9.12
N SER A 43 5.38 18.50 -9.30
CA SER A 43 5.73 19.76 -9.97
C SER A 43 6.78 20.57 -9.22
N ARG A 44 6.77 20.54 -7.89
CA ARG A 44 7.80 21.16 -7.04
C ARG A 44 9.16 20.50 -7.20
N PHE A 45 9.19 19.16 -7.19
CA PHE A 45 10.41 18.40 -7.45
C PHE A 45 10.98 18.69 -8.84
N GLU A 46 10.14 18.65 -9.88
CA GLU A 46 10.56 18.98 -11.25
C GLU A 46 11.12 20.40 -11.37
N THR A 47 10.48 21.38 -10.72
CA THR A 47 10.90 22.77 -10.73
C THR A 47 12.25 22.95 -10.06
N GLU A 48 12.48 22.27 -8.93
CA GLU A 48 13.72 22.41 -8.16
C GLU A 48 14.90 21.70 -8.83
N THR A 49 14.67 20.52 -9.40
CA THR A 49 15.76 19.65 -9.88
C THR A 49 15.95 19.66 -11.39
N GLY A 50 14.93 20.07 -12.14
CA GLY A 50 14.89 19.94 -13.59
C GLY A 50 14.72 18.48 -14.06
N ILE A 51 14.45 17.53 -13.16
CA ILE A 51 14.20 16.11 -13.47
C ILE A 51 12.72 15.98 -13.80
N LYS A 52 12.39 15.41 -14.97
CA LYS A 52 11.02 15.12 -15.39
C LYS A 52 10.52 13.82 -14.78
N VAL A 53 9.32 13.85 -14.21
CA VAL A 53 8.70 12.71 -13.51
C VAL A 53 7.59 12.10 -14.37
N ASN A 54 7.71 10.81 -14.67
CA ASN A 54 6.61 9.97 -15.14
C ASN A 54 6.03 9.27 -13.91
N TYR A 55 4.78 9.56 -13.58
CA TYR A 55 4.15 9.07 -12.37
C TYR A 55 2.97 8.16 -12.72
N ASP A 56 3.15 6.86 -12.50
CA ASP A 56 2.14 5.83 -12.70
C ASP A 56 1.61 5.34 -11.36
N VAL A 57 0.39 4.81 -11.34
CA VAL A 57 -0.28 4.36 -10.12
C VAL A 57 -0.74 2.91 -10.18
N TYR A 58 -0.84 2.29 -9.01
CA TYR A 58 -1.44 0.97 -8.81
C TYR A 58 -2.34 0.98 -7.56
N ASP A 59 -3.13 -0.08 -7.40
CA ASP A 59 -4.11 -0.22 -6.32
C ASP A 59 -3.88 -1.44 -5.40
N SER A 60 -2.87 -2.26 -5.70
CA SER A 60 -2.51 -3.40 -4.86
C SER A 60 -1.03 -3.78 -4.95
N ASN A 61 -0.47 -4.28 -3.85
CA ASN A 61 0.90 -4.81 -3.82
C ASN A 61 1.10 -5.96 -4.82
N GLU A 62 0.06 -6.75 -5.06
CA GLU A 62 0.09 -7.87 -6.01
C GLU A 62 0.32 -7.39 -7.45
N VAL A 63 -0.29 -6.26 -7.83
CA VAL A 63 -0.08 -5.61 -9.14
C VAL A 63 1.36 -5.12 -9.26
N LEU A 64 1.87 -4.40 -8.25
CA LEU A 64 3.27 -3.98 -8.20
C LEU A 64 4.22 -5.19 -8.30
N GLU A 65 3.98 -6.22 -7.49
CA GLU A 65 4.83 -7.41 -7.46
C GLU A 65 4.86 -8.13 -8.82
N ALA A 66 3.71 -8.32 -9.45
CA ALA A 66 3.63 -8.93 -10.78
C ALA A 66 4.45 -8.14 -11.81
N LYS A 67 4.40 -6.79 -11.73
CA LYS A 67 5.17 -5.90 -12.60
C LYS A 67 6.68 -6.05 -12.39
N LEU A 68 7.12 -6.09 -11.12
CA LEU A 68 8.54 -6.22 -10.77
C LEU A 68 9.10 -7.61 -11.09
N MET A 69 8.31 -8.68 -10.83
CA MET A 69 8.72 -10.06 -11.08
C MET A 69 8.82 -10.40 -12.59
N ALA A 70 8.13 -9.66 -13.44
CA ALA A 70 8.27 -9.78 -14.88
C ALA A 70 9.65 -9.29 -15.37
N GLY A 71 10.40 -8.52 -14.56
CA GLY A 71 11.68 -7.91 -14.90
C GLY A 71 11.52 -6.73 -15.86
N HIS A 72 12.56 -5.90 -15.94
CA HIS A 72 12.60 -4.70 -16.80
C HIS A 72 11.35 -3.84 -16.62
N SER A 73 11.01 -3.55 -15.34
CA SER A 73 9.83 -2.79 -15.00
C SER A 73 9.82 -1.38 -15.61
N GLY A 74 11.01 -0.81 -15.81
CA GLY A 74 11.23 0.54 -16.31
C GLY A 74 11.06 1.62 -15.24
N TYR A 75 10.71 1.23 -14.00
CA TYR A 75 10.57 2.16 -12.89
C TYR A 75 11.88 2.38 -12.14
N ASP A 76 12.06 3.61 -11.65
CA ASP A 76 13.20 4.03 -10.84
C ASP A 76 12.88 3.99 -9.35
N LEU A 77 11.62 4.26 -9.00
CA LEU A 77 11.12 4.28 -7.64
C LEU A 77 9.76 3.58 -7.57
N VAL A 78 9.62 2.71 -6.57
CA VAL A 78 8.36 2.01 -6.27
C VAL A 78 8.07 2.05 -4.77
N VAL A 79 6.81 1.82 -4.38
CA VAL A 79 6.39 2.01 -2.97
C VAL A 79 5.66 0.77 -2.43
N PRO A 80 6.34 -0.39 -2.27
CA PRO A 80 5.73 -1.57 -1.67
C PRO A 80 5.48 -1.42 -0.18
N SER A 81 4.52 -2.15 0.36
CA SER A 81 4.39 -2.32 1.82
C SER A 81 5.57 -3.14 2.36
N ALA A 82 6.09 -2.75 3.52
CA ALA A 82 7.27 -3.37 4.13
C ALA A 82 7.11 -4.88 4.28
N SER A 83 6.05 -5.32 4.92
CA SER A 83 5.75 -6.73 5.13
C SER A 83 4.39 -7.11 4.53
N PRO A 84 4.32 -8.23 3.85
CA PRO A 84 5.38 -9.17 3.51
C PRO A 84 6.05 -8.87 2.17
N PHE A 85 5.62 -7.81 1.44
CA PHE A 85 5.99 -7.61 0.04
C PHE A 85 7.45 -7.19 -0.14
N LEU A 86 7.87 -6.06 0.43
CA LEU A 86 9.28 -5.65 0.35
C LEU A 86 10.19 -6.78 0.87
N ALA A 87 9.86 -7.37 2.03
CA ALA A 87 10.67 -8.42 2.65
C ALA A 87 10.93 -9.60 1.69
N ARG A 88 9.89 -10.11 1.02
CA ARG A 88 10.06 -11.24 0.09
C ARG A 88 10.70 -10.83 -1.23
N GLN A 89 10.46 -9.62 -1.68
CA GLN A 89 11.05 -9.06 -2.90
C GLN A 89 12.55 -8.78 -2.71
N VAL A 90 12.98 -8.36 -1.52
CA VAL A 90 14.41 -8.25 -1.15
C VAL A 90 15.08 -9.61 -1.22
N ILE A 91 14.48 -10.66 -0.67
CA ILE A 91 14.98 -12.04 -0.75
C ILE A 91 15.09 -12.50 -2.22
N ALA A 92 14.14 -12.09 -3.07
CA ALA A 92 14.16 -12.38 -4.50
C ALA A 92 15.20 -11.54 -5.29
N GLY A 93 15.89 -10.59 -4.64
CA GLY A 93 16.90 -9.74 -5.28
C GLY A 93 16.33 -8.70 -6.24
N THR A 94 15.10 -8.23 -5.95
CA THR A 94 14.35 -7.28 -6.79
C THR A 94 14.85 -5.85 -6.65
N TYR A 95 15.45 -5.50 -5.51
CA TYR A 95 15.87 -4.14 -5.18
C TYR A 95 17.39 -4.00 -5.10
N GLN A 96 17.88 -2.79 -5.28
CA GLN A 96 19.24 -2.41 -4.95
C GLN A 96 19.29 -1.74 -3.56
N PRO A 97 20.43 -1.84 -2.83
CA PRO A 97 20.58 -1.17 -1.55
C PRO A 97 20.48 0.36 -1.70
N ILE A 98 19.85 1.00 -0.71
CA ILE A 98 19.76 2.46 -0.61
C ILE A 98 21.09 3.02 -0.07
N ASP A 99 21.71 3.92 -0.83
CA ASP A 99 22.86 4.70 -0.37
C ASP A 99 22.40 5.84 0.55
N LYS A 100 22.34 5.54 1.85
CA LYS A 100 21.90 6.50 2.86
C LYS A 100 22.81 7.74 2.96
N THR A 101 24.06 7.68 2.47
CA THR A 101 24.98 8.82 2.48
C THR A 101 24.54 9.93 1.52
N LYS A 102 23.70 9.61 0.55
CA LYS A 102 23.06 10.53 -0.41
C LYS A 102 21.74 11.13 0.09
N LEU A 103 21.26 10.69 1.26
CA LEU A 103 19.99 11.12 1.85
C LEU A 103 20.27 12.04 3.06
N ALA A 104 20.40 13.36 2.81
CA ALA A 104 20.68 14.34 3.86
C ALA A 104 19.58 14.38 4.93
N ASN A 105 18.34 14.05 4.54
CA ASN A 105 17.16 14.09 5.40
C ASN A 105 16.82 12.73 6.05
N TYR A 106 17.64 11.68 5.85
CA TYR A 106 17.38 10.34 6.43
C TYR A 106 17.32 10.38 7.97
N GLY A 107 18.09 11.25 8.60
CA GLY A 107 18.11 11.42 10.07
C GLY A 107 16.82 12.00 10.67
N ASN A 108 15.90 12.50 9.84
CA ASN A 108 14.58 13.01 10.26
C ASN A 108 13.58 11.89 10.56
N LEU A 109 13.88 10.65 10.14
CA LEU A 109 12.99 9.50 10.31
C LEU A 109 12.87 9.09 11.79
N ASP A 110 11.65 8.79 12.22
CA ASP A 110 11.33 8.30 13.55
C ASP A 110 12.01 6.95 13.82
N PRO A 111 12.87 6.85 14.88
CA PRO A 111 13.54 5.61 15.23
C PRO A 111 12.58 4.44 15.52
N GLN A 112 11.36 4.69 16.01
CA GLN A 112 10.37 3.65 16.26
C GLN A 112 9.83 3.07 14.95
N ILE A 113 9.58 3.92 13.95
CA ILE A 113 9.15 3.47 12.62
C ILE A 113 10.28 2.73 11.90
N LEU A 114 11.53 3.24 11.99
CA LEU A 114 12.69 2.53 11.46
C LEU A 114 12.89 1.16 12.11
N ALA A 115 12.71 1.04 13.43
CA ALA A 115 12.80 -0.24 14.14
C ALA A 115 11.67 -1.21 13.73
N ALA A 116 10.47 -0.70 13.48
CA ALA A 116 9.36 -1.50 12.98
C ALA A 116 9.60 -1.98 11.54
N ALA A 117 10.08 -1.12 10.65
CA ALA A 117 10.42 -1.45 9.26
C ALA A 117 11.58 -2.47 9.17
N ALA A 118 12.53 -2.42 10.11
CA ALA A 118 13.65 -3.35 10.17
C ALA A 118 13.24 -4.82 10.39
N ASN A 119 12.01 -5.11 10.83
CA ASN A 119 11.49 -6.48 10.86
C ASN A 119 11.29 -7.06 9.44
N ALA A 120 11.05 -6.20 8.45
CA ALA A 120 10.87 -6.59 7.06
C ALA A 120 12.16 -6.42 6.24
N ASP A 121 12.94 -5.40 6.54
CA ASP A 121 14.20 -5.04 5.89
C ASP A 121 15.30 -4.82 6.94
N PRO A 122 16.00 -5.89 7.39
CA PRO A 122 17.01 -5.79 8.43
C PRO A 122 18.06 -4.71 8.14
N GLY A 123 18.15 -3.72 9.03
CA GLY A 123 19.02 -2.56 8.87
C GLY A 123 18.47 -1.50 7.90
N ASN A 124 17.23 -1.61 7.44
CA ASN A 124 16.59 -0.71 6.48
C ASN A 124 17.51 -0.45 5.27
N GLN A 125 17.96 -1.52 4.62
CA GLN A 125 18.96 -1.45 3.57
C GLN A 125 18.35 -1.19 2.19
N TYR A 126 17.10 -1.61 1.94
CA TYR A 126 16.48 -1.61 0.62
C TYR A 126 15.28 -0.68 0.52
N GLY A 127 14.73 -0.26 1.64
CA GLY A 127 13.58 0.64 1.69
C GLY A 127 13.74 1.79 2.66
N VAL A 128 13.08 2.90 2.33
CA VAL A 128 12.97 4.10 3.18
C VAL A 128 11.49 4.28 3.53
N PRO A 129 11.09 4.33 4.80
CA PRO A 129 9.69 4.55 5.17
C PRO A 129 9.10 5.80 4.52
N TYR A 130 7.90 5.66 3.96
CA TYR A 130 7.16 6.73 3.29
C TYR A 130 5.97 7.19 4.12
N LEU A 131 4.96 6.36 4.23
CA LEU A 131 3.76 6.59 5.06
C LEU A 131 3.41 5.30 5.79
N TRP A 132 2.57 5.42 6.82
CA TRP A 132 2.06 4.26 7.55
C TRP A 132 0.61 4.49 7.97
N GLY A 133 -0.10 3.40 8.21
CA GLY A 133 -1.49 3.45 8.58
C GLY A 133 -2.01 2.13 9.15
N THR A 134 -3.33 2.08 9.31
CA THR A 134 -4.06 0.92 9.81
C THR A 134 -5.18 0.53 8.86
N THR A 135 -5.58 -0.74 8.90
CA THR A 135 -6.73 -1.24 8.16
C THR A 135 -7.91 -1.40 9.10
N GLY A 136 -9.05 -0.83 8.74
CA GLY A 136 -10.23 -0.83 9.60
C GLY A 136 -11.53 -0.62 8.86
N ILE A 137 -12.53 -0.11 9.57
CA ILE A 137 -13.90 0.00 9.08
C ILE A 137 -14.25 1.47 8.83
N GLY A 138 -14.50 1.83 7.56
CA GLY A 138 -15.10 3.09 7.16
C GLY A 138 -16.61 2.93 6.98
N TYR A 139 -17.39 3.85 7.49
CA TYR A 139 -18.84 3.72 7.42
C TYR A 139 -19.57 5.06 7.37
N ASN A 140 -20.70 5.07 6.65
CA ASN A 140 -21.67 6.15 6.69
C ASN A 140 -22.51 6.01 7.96
N ALA A 141 -22.33 6.92 8.94
CA ALA A 141 -22.91 6.82 10.26
C ALA A 141 -24.46 6.81 10.21
N ALA A 142 -25.06 7.66 9.39
CA ALA A 142 -26.52 7.74 9.25
C ALA A 142 -27.10 6.45 8.65
N LYS A 143 -26.50 5.93 7.57
CA LYS A 143 -26.97 4.71 6.90
C LYS A 143 -26.83 3.47 7.77
N VAL A 144 -25.66 3.30 8.43
CA VAL A 144 -25.45 2.16 9.34
C VAL A 144 -26.43 2.21 10.52
N LYS A 145 -26.67 3.40 11.10
CA LYS A 145 -27.68 3.58 12.15
C LYS A 145 -29.09 3.27 11.66
N ALA A 146 -29.44 3.65 10.44
CA ALA A 146 -30.77 3.36 9.87
C ALA A 146 -30.98 1.86 9.66
N VAL A 147 -29.95 1.10 9.26
CA VAL A 147 -30.05 -0.34 8.93
C VAL A 147 -29.88 -1.23 10.16
N LEU A 148 -28.98 -0.90 11.08
CA LEU A 148 -28.62 -1.75 12.24
C LEU A 148 -29.09 -1.17 13.58
N GLY A 149 -29.57 0.07 13.60
CA GLY A 149 -29.98 0.77 14.81
C GLY A 149 -28.83 1.46 15.55
N ALA A 150 -29.17 2.16 16.64
CA ALA A 150 -28.21 2.96 17.41
C ALA A 150 -27.11 2.13 18.13
N LYS A 151 -27.29 0.82 18.26
CA LYS A 151 -26.34 -0.10 18.91
C LYS A 151 -25.50 -0.88 17.90
N ALA A 152 -25.42 -0.40 16.65
CA ALA A 152 -24.55 -1.00 15.65
C ALA A 152 -23.10 -1.12 16.18
N PRO A 153 -22.44 -2.28 16.04
CA PRO A 153 -21.09 -2.51 16.59
C PRO A 153 -20.00 -1.88 15.67
N VAL A 154 -20.02 -0.55 15.53
CA VAL A 154 -19.17 0.19 14.57
C VAL A 154 -17.69 0.13 14.90
N ASP A 155 -17.33 -0.27 16.12
CA ASP A 155 -15.97 -0.44 16.63
C ASP A 155 -15.50 -1.91 16.61
N SER A 156 -16.19 -2.80 15.89
CA SER A 156 -15.95 -4.24 15.92
C SER A 156 -16.05 -4.84 14.53
N LEU A 157 -15.20 -5.81 14.22
CA LEU A 157 -15.26 -6.63 13.02
C LEU A 157 -16.61 -7.37 12.86
N ARG A 158 -17.38 -7.50 13.95
CA ARG A 158 -18.77 -7.99 13.91
C ARG A 158 -19.67 -7.15 13.01
N LEU A 159 -19.36 -5.87 12.82
CA LEU A 159 -20.13 -5.02 11.91
C LEU A 159 -20.22 -5.65 10.53
N ILE A 160 -19.09 -6.10 10.00
CA ILE A 160 -18.94 -6.56 8.61
C ILE A 160 -18.88 -8.08 8.47
N LEU A 161 -18.39 -8.82 9.49
CA LEU A 161 -18.15 -10.26 9.42
C LEU A 161 -19.26 -11.11 10.06
N ASP A 162 -20.19 -10.54 10.82
CA ASP A 162 -21.38 -11.24 11.29
C ASP A 162 -22.39 -11.37 10.14
N PRO A 163 -22.84 -12.60 9.77
CA PRO A 163 -23.72 -12.81 8.63
C PRO A 163 -25.06 -12.05 8.75
N GLY A 164 -25.58 -11.90 9.95
CA GLY A 164 -26.84 -11.16 10.20
C GLY A 164 -26.68 -9.67 9.92
N ASN A 165 -25.57 -9.07 10.35
CA ASN A 165 -25.24 -7.67 10.08
C ASN A 165 -24.92 -7.46 8.59
N ALA A 166 -24.07 -8.29 8.01
CA ALA A 166 -23.69 -8.21 6.60
C ALA A 166 -24.91 -8.29 5.67
N LYS A 167 -25.85 -9.20 5.94
CA LYS A 167 -27.11 -9.31 5.18
C LYS A 167 -27.93 -8.02 5.22
N LYS A 168 -27.99 -7.34 6.36
CA LYS A 168 -28.68 -6.07 6.47
C LYS A 168 -27.92 -4.95 5.75
N LEU A 169 -26.59 -4.88 5.91
CA LEU A 169 -25.72 -3.90 5.25
C LEU A 169 -25.70 -4.06 3.71
N ALA A 170 -25.99 -5.24 3.18
CA ALA A 170 -26.13 -5.45 1.75
C ALA A 170 -27.15 -4.51 1.09
N THR A 171 -28.18 -4.08 1.84
CA THR A 171 -29.23 -3.16 1.34
C THR A 171 -28.70 -1.77 1.03
N CYS A 172 -27.64 -1.33 1.72
CA CYS A 172 -27.02 -0.02 1.51
C CYS A 172 -25.58 -0.11 0.97
N GLY A 173 -25.02 -1.30 0.86
CA GLY A 173 -23.73 -1.59 0.23
C GLY A 173 -22.59 -1.80 1.21
N LEU A 174 -21.98 -2.99 1.12
CA LEU A 174 -20.80 -3.43 1.83
C LEU A 174 -19.68 -3.71 0.82
N SER A 175 -18.51 -3.09 0.98
CA SER A 175 -17.30 -3.36 0.22
C SER A 175 -16.19 -3.89 1.13
N LEU A 176 -15.41 -4.83 0.60
CA LEU A 176 -14.22 -5.37 1.28
C LEU A 176 -12.99 -5.20 0.39
N LEU A 177 -11.81 -5.16 1.00
CA LEU A 177 -10.55 -5.15 0.26
C LEU A 177 -10.39 -6.40 -0.60
N ASP A 178 -9.82 -6.26 -1.79
CA ASP A 178 -9.48 -7.38 -2.66
C ASP A 178 -8.08 -7.90 -2.38
N THR A 179 -7.81 -8.24 -1.12
CA THR A 179 -6.54 -8.83 -0.72
C THR A 179 -6.72 -9.83 0.41
N ALA A 180 -6.20 -11.04 0.19
CA ALA A 180 -6.20 -12.13 1.16
C ALA A 180 -5.43 -11.76 2.44
N GLN A 181 -4.41 -10.91 2.26
CA GLN A 181 -3.50 -10.50 3.31
C GLN A 181 -4.19 -9.68 4.39
N GLU A 182 -5.16 -8.86 4.03
CA GLU A 182 -5.93 -8.05 4.98
C GLU A 182 -7.14 -8.82 5.52
N MET A 183 -7.82 -9.54 4.63
CA MET A 183 -9.10 -10.14 4.95
C MET A 183 -9.00 -11.37 5.86
N PHE A 184 -7.98 -12.24 5.69
CA PHE A 184 -7.85 -13.43 6.54
C PHE A 184 -7.42 -13.08 7.97
N PRO A 185 -6.43 -12.19 8.22
CA PRO A 185 -6.15 -11.72 9.56
C PRO A 185 -7.36 -11.07 10.26
N ALA A 186 -8.14 -10.25 9.55
CA ALA A 186 -9.37 -9.67 10.10
C ALA A 186 -10.38 -10.76 10.49
N ALA A 187 -10.56 -11.79 9.66
CA ALA A 187 -11.44 -12.92 9.98
C ALA A 187 -10.93 -13.73 11.18
N LEU A 188 -9.60 -13.91 11.31
CA LEU A 188 -9.00 -14.58 12.48
C LEU A 188 -9.21 -13.77 13.76
N LEU A 189 -9.02 -12.46 13.72
CA LEU A 189 -9.33 -11.58 14.87
C LEU A 189 -10.81 -11.66 15.25
N TYR A 190 -11.71 -11.66 14.29
CA TYR A 190 -13.15 -11.84 14.54
C TYR A 190 -13.47 -13.17 15.25
N LEU A 191 -12.71 -14.22 14.95
CA LEU A 191 -12.81 -15.53 15.59
C LEU A 191 -12.07 -15.61 16.95
N GLY A 192 -11.41 -14.54 17.39
CA GLY A 192 -10.58 -14.53 18.60
C GLY A 192 -9.31 -15.38 18.47
N ARG A 193 -8.77 -15.51 17.24
CA ARG A 193 -7.55 -16.27 16.92
C ARG A 193 -6.38 -15.33 16.65
N ASP A 194 -5.16 -15.91 16.68
CA ASP A 194 -3.96 -15.18 16.29
C ASP A 194 -4.06 -14.75 14.80
N PRO A 195 -4.07 -13.43 14.50
CA PRO A 195 -4.11 -12.93 13.13
C PRO A 195 -2.89 -13.35 12.31
N LEU A 196 -1.78 -13.70 12.96
CA LEU A 196 -0.54 -14.15 12.33
C LEU A 196 -0.44 -15.69 12.22
N SER A 197 -1.52 -16.42 12.53
CA SER A 197 -1.55 -17.88 12.39
C SER A 197 -1.23 -18.29 10.95
N ARG A 198 -0.43 -19.34 10.82
CA ARG A 198 -0.08 -19.98 9.53
C ARG A 198 -0.58 -21.42 9.46
N ASP A 199 -1.46 -21.80 10.37
CA ASP A 199 -2.14 -23.09 10.37
C ASP A 199 -3.19 -23.13 9.26
N ALA A 200 -3.20 -24.22 8.48
CA ALA A 200 -4.16 -24.40 7.39
C ALA A 200 -5.62 -24.45 7.91
N THR A 201 -5.83 -25.02 9.10
CA THR A 201 -7.15 -25.06 9.73
C THR A 201 -7.67 -23.69 10.10
N ASP A 202 -6.78 -22.78 10.52
CA ASP A 202 -7.15 -21.40 10.82
C ASP A 202 -7.44 -20.62 9.54
N LEU A 203 -6.67 -20.87 8.47
CA LEU A 203 -6.95 -20.30 7.15
C LEU A 203 -8.32 -20.74 6.62
N ASP A 204 -8.65 -22.04 6.74
CA ASP A 204 -9.95 -22.57 6.32
C ASP A 204 -11.10 -21.89 7.10
N LYS A 205 -10.97 -21.77 8.44
CA LYS A 205 -11.97 -21.09 9.27
C LYS A 205 -12.13 -19.60 8.91
N ALA A 206 -11.05 -18.92 8.62
CA ALA A 206 -11.09 -17.52 8.16
C ALA A 206 -11.80 -17.42 6.79
N ALA A 207 -11.52 -18.35 5.88
CA ALA A 207 -12.19 -18.43 4.59
C ALA A 207 -13.70 -18.71 4.74
N ASP A 208 -14.09 -19.58 5.67
CA ASP A 208 -15.51 -19.88 5.97
C ASP A 208 -16.26 -18.63 6.46
N VAL A 209 -15.64 -17.84 7.35
CA VAL A 209 -16.22 -16.56 7.83
C VAL A 209 -16.52 -15.63 6.67
N ILE A 210 -15.54 -15.41 5.78
CA ILE A 210 -15.71 -14.49 4.66
C ILE A 210 -16.68 -15.04 3.62
N SER A 211 -16.65 -16.37 3.38
CA SER A 211 -17.59 -17.05 2.48
C SER A 211 -19.05 -16.93 2.96
N ALA A 212 -19.28 -16.99 4.27
CA ALA A 212 -20.62 -16.84 4.84
C ALA A 212 -21.23 -15.46 4.58
N ILE A 213 -20.41 -14.40 4.48
CA ILE A 213 -20.88 -13.05 4.19
C ILE A 213 -20.77 -12.69 2.71
N ARG A 214 -20.10 -13.49 1.90
CA ARG A 214 -19.85 -13.22 0.47
C ARG A 214 -21.09 -12.80 -0.32
N PRO A 215 -22.28 -13.41 -0.15
CA PRO A 215 -23.51 -13.00 -0.84
C PRO A 215 -23.96 -11.58 -0.49
N SER A 216 -23.50 -11.04 0.63
CA SER A 216 -23.82 -9.68 1.11
C SER A 216 -22.80 -8.63 0.66
N VAL A 217 -21.65 -9.05 0.15
CA VAL A 217 -20.58 -8.16 -0.32
C VAL A 217 -20.90 -7.70 -1.73
N ARG A 218 -21.08 -6.39 -1.90
CA ARG A 218 -21.33 -5.79 -3.21
C ARG A 218 -20.10 -5.85 -4.11
N LYS A 219 -18.91 -5.61 -3.52
CA LYS A 219 -17.65 -5.50 -4.27
C LYS A 219 -16.46 -5.89 -3.39
N PHE A 220 -15.48 -6.54 -4.02
CA PHE A 220 -14.10 -6.59 -3.53
C PHE A 220 -13.27 -5.62 -4.35
N HIS A 221 -12.70 -4.59 -3.72
CA HIS A 221 -11.87 -3.60 -4.40
C HIS A 221 -11.02 -2.83 -3.38
N SER A 222 -9.77 -2.50 -3.75
CA SER A 222 -8.81 -1.91 -2.81
C SER A 222 -8.67 -0.38 -2.90
N SER A 223 -9.40 0.31 -3.81
CA SER A 223 -9.37 1.78 -3.90
C SER A 223 -10.75 2.42 -4.18
N GLN A 224 -11.58 1.83 -5.02
CA GLN A 224 -12.85 2.46 -5.49
C GLN A 224 -13.82 2.79 -4.35
N TYR A 225 -13.72 2.09 -3.20
CA TYR A 225 -14.58 2.35 -2.04
C TYR A 225 -14.45 3.79 -1.50
N ILE A 226 -13.35 4.50 -1.80
CA ILE A 226 -13.15 5.90 -1.40
C ILE A 226 -14.27 6.76 -2.00
N ASN A 227 -14.42 6.69 -3.32
CA ASN A 227 -15.45 7.45 -4.03
C ASN A 227 -16.86 6.93 -3.76
N ASP A 228 -17.03 5.60 -3.70
CA ASP A 228 -18.33 4.98 -3.42
C ASP A 228 -18.86 5.37 -2.02
N LEU A 229 -18.00 5.47 -1.00
CA LEU A 229 -18.36 6.00 0.32
C LEU A 229 -18.65 7.50 0.25
N ALA A 230 -17.77 8.29 -0.36
CA ALA A 230 -17.92 9.75 -0.46
C ALA A 230 -19.23 10.15 -1.14
N ASN A 231 -19.63 9.42 -2.18
CA ASN A 231 -20.89 9.63 -2.90
C ASN A 231 -22.11 9.06 -2.16
N GLY A 232 -21.89 8.25 -1.12
CA GLY A 232 -22.95 7.56 -0.41
C GLY A 232 -23.49 6.31 -1.11
N ASP A 233 -22.82 5.76 -2.10
CA ASP A 233 -23.19 4.52 -2.80
C ASP A 233 -22.94 3.29 -1.93
N LEU A 234 -21.99 3.38 -0.99
CA LEU A 234 -21.72 2.40 0.04
C LEU A 234 -22.10 2.95 1.43
N CYS A 235 -22.48 2.06 2.32
CA CYS A 235 -22.64 2.40 3.73
C CYS A 235 -21.49 1.91 4.61
N VAL A 236 -20.76 0.89 4.19
CA VAL A 236 -19.60 0.36 4.92
C VAL A 236 -18.54 -0.15 3.94
N ALA A 237 -17.29 0.09 4.27
CA ALA A 237 -16.15 -0.54 3.62
C ALA A 237 -15.10 -0.97 4.67
N PHE A 238 -14.45 -2.09 4.44
CA PHE A 238 -13.20 -2.44 5.11
C PHE A 238 -12.05 -1.96 4.26
N GLY A 239 -11.19 -1.09 4.80
CA GLY A 239 -10.16 -0.42 4.01
C GLY A 239 -9.15 0.36 4.87
N TYR A 240 -8.36 1.18 4.22
CA TYR A 240 -7.20 1.86 4.80
C TYR A 240 -7.61 3.18 5.47
N SER A 241 -6.95 3.52 6.59
CA SER A 241 -7.32 4.65 7.45
C SER A 241 -7.38 5.99 6.71
N GLY A 242 -6.35 6.35 5.94
CA GLY A 242 -6.31 7.62 5.21
C GLY A 242 -7.35 7.70 4.11
N ASP A 243 -7.61 6.60 3.41
CA ASP A 243 -8.66 6.53 2.38
C ASP A 243 -10.03 6.86 2.95
N MET A 244 -10.32 6.40 4.18
CA MET A 244 -11.60 6.70 4.84
C MET A 244 -11.70 8.18 5.22
N ILE A 245 -10.59 8.81 5.60
CA ILE A 245 -10.55 10.25 5.86
C ILE A 245 -10.66 11.03 4.55
N GLN A 246 -10.00 10.57 3.47
CA GLN A 246 -10.17 11.17 2.14
C GLN A 246 -11.63 11.06 1.67
N ALA A 247 -12.30 9.92 1.86
CA ALA A 247 -13.72 9.77 1.56
C ALA A 247 -14.58 10.76 2.33
N LYS A 248 -14.29 10.95 3.64
CA LYS A 248 -14.94 11.96 4.48
C LYS A 248 -14.74 13.37 3.92
N ASN A 249 -13.52 13.74 3.57
CA ASN A 249 -13.17 15.06 3.04
C ASN A 249 -13.87 15.32 1.69
N ARG A 250 -13.82 14.36 0.76
CA ARG A 250 -14.52 14.44 -0.54
C ARG A 250 -16.04 14.62 -0.37
N ALA A 251 -16.66 13.92 0.58
CA ALA A 251 -18.08 14.08 0.89
C ALA A 251 -18.40 15.49 1.42
N ALA A 252 -17.55 16.02 2.31
CA ALA A 252 -17.69 17.37 2.86
C ALA A 252 -17.54 18.45 1.78
N GLU A 253 -16.55 18.33 0.89
CA GLU A 253 -16.34 19.22 -0.26
C GLU A 253 -17.51 19.20 -1.23
N ALA A 254 -18.06 18.02 -1.50
CA ALA A 254 -19.24 17.85 -2.36
C ALA A 254 -20.53 18.37 -1.71
N LYS A 255 -20.52 18.65 -0.40
CA LYS A 255 -21.70 19.13 0.38
C LYS A 255 -22.94 18.25 0.18
N ASN A 256 -22.73 16.94 0.04
CA ASN A 256 -23.80 15.98 -0.28
C ASN A 256 -24.50 15.41 0.96
N GLY A 257 -24.13 15.85 2.17
CA GLY A 257 -24.71 15.40 3.44
C GLY A 257 -24.26 14.01 3.89
N VAL A 258 -23.25 13.44 3.26
CA VAL A 258 -22.67 12.13 3.64
C VAL A 258 -21.65 12.34 4.76
N GLU A 259 -21.85 11.65 5.89
CA GLU A 259 -20.93 11.66 7.04
C GLU A 259 -20.21 10.31 7.14
N ILE A 260 -18.92 10.31 6.88
CA ILE A 260 -18.08 9.12 6.99
C ILE A 260 -17.28 9.15 8.30
N ALA A 261 -17.31 8.03 9.00
CA ALA A 261 -16.46 7.76 10.16
C ALA A 261 -15.55 6.56 9.88
N TYR A 262 -14.40 6.52 10.56
CA TYR A 262 -13.48 5.40 10.57
C TYR A 262 -13.33 4.84 11.98
N SER A 263 -13.21 3.53 12.08
CA SER A 263 -12.96 2.84 13.34
C SER A 263 -11.90 1.78 13.18
N ILE A 264 -10.90 1.81 14.07
CA ILE A 264 -9.97 0.71 14.27
C ILE A 264 -10.69 -0.34 15.12
N PRO A 265 -10.89 -1.58 14.63
CA PRO A 265 -11.64 -2.59 15.37
C PRO A 265 -11.03 -2.87 16.75
N ARG A 266 -11.90 -3.05 17.75
CA ARG A 266 -11.47 -3.36 19.12
C ARG A 266 -10.79 -4.72 19.25
N GLU A 267 -11.04 -5.63 18.34
CA GLU A 267 -10.38 -6.93 18.23
C GLU A 267 -8.90 -6.83 17.85
N GLY A 268 -8.52 -5.70 17.23
CA GLY A 268 -7.20 -5.43 16.69
C GLY A 268 -7.25 -5.06 15.21
N ALA A 269 -6.13 -4.60 14.69
CA ALA A 269 -6.02 -4.23 13.28
C ALA A 269 -4.59 -4.42 12.75
N MET A 270 -4.47 -4.66 11.47
CA MET A 270 -3.18 -4.59 10.80
C MET A 270 -2.68 -3.15 10.76
N MET A 271 -1.41 -2.97 11.10
CA MET A 271 -0.64 -1.76 10.86
C MET A 271 0.38 -2.07 9.77
N TRP A 272 0.52 -1.19 8.81
CA TRP A 272 1.45 -1.34 7.70
C TRP A 272 2.31 -0.08 7.55
N ILE A 273 3.48 -0.26 6.95
CA ILE A 273 4.41 0.81 6.57
C ILE A 273 4.72 0.61 5.10
N ASP A 274 4.53 1.64 4.29
CA ASP A 274 4.94 1.62 2.90
C ASP A 274 6.34 2.21 2.75
N MET A 275 7.14 1.62 1.87
CA MET A 275 8.56 1.84 1.76
C MET A 275 8.92 2.32 0.36
N MET A 276 9.56 3.45 0.23
CA MET A 276 10.20 3.87 -1.01
C MET A 276 11.40 2.96 -1.29
N ALA A 277 11.40 2.25 -2.41
CA ALA A 277 12.43 1.30 -2.79
C ALA A 277 12.83 1.49 -4.26
N ILE A 278 14.10 1.19 -4.57
CA ILE A 278 14.67 1.36 -5.90
C ILE A 278 14.85 -0.03 -6.52
N PRO A 279 14.15 -0.34 -7.64
CA PRO A 279 14.35 -1.59 -8.37
C PRO A 279 15.81 -1.81 -8.75
N LYS A 280 16.24 -3.07 -8.79
CA LYS A 280 17.62 -3.42 -9.11
C LYS A 280 18.04 -2.96 -10.51
N ASP A 281 17.10 -2.95 -11.43
CA ASP A 281 17.25 -2.55 -12.83
C ASP A 281 16.75 -1.13 -13.12
N ALA A 282 16.59 -0.31 -12.09
CA ALA A 282 16.18 1.10 -12.23
C ALA A 282 17.12 1.84 -13.20
N PRO A 283 16.59 2.48 -14.26
CA PRO A 283 17.41 3.22 -15.21
C PRO A 283 18.06 4.48 -14.63
N HIS A 284 17.45 5.11 -13.61
CA HIS A 284 17.91 6.38 -13.03
C HIS A 284 17.94 6.37 -11.47
N PRO A 285 18.75 5.49 -10.85
CA PRO A 285 18.72 5.31 -9.39
C PRO A 285 19.14 6.57 -8.61
N ASP A 286 19.99 7.42 -9.16
CA ASP A 286 20.38 8.68 -8.52
C ASP A 286 19.22 9.69 -8.49
N ASN A 287 18.37 9.72 -9.52
CA ASN A 287 17.17 10.56 -9.53
C ASN A 287 16.14 10.06 -8.53
N ALA A 288 16.04 8.73 -8.34
CA ALA A 288 15.20 8.13 -7.30
C ALA A 288 15.68 8.52 -5.89
N LEU A 289 17.00 8.47 -5.63
CA LEU A 289 17.57 8.95 -4.35
C LEU A 289 17.30 10.43 -4.12
N ALA A 290 17.42 11.27 -5.15
CA ALA A 290 17.09 12.70 -5.06
C ALA A 290 15.62 12.93 -4.70
N PHE A 291 14.69 12.13 -5.28
CA PHE A 291 13.27 12.21 -4.95
C PHE A 291 12.99 11.71 -3.53
N ILE A 292 13.61 10.60 -3.10
CA ILE A 292 13.49 10.11 -1.72
C ILE A 292 13.93 11.21 -0.73
N ASP A 293 15.09 11.82 -0.94
CA ASP A 293 15.58 12.89 -0.06
C ASP A 293 14.67 14.12 -0.06
N PHE A 294 14.11 14.47 -1.23
CA PHE A 294 13.12 15.54 -1.36
C PHE A 294 11.85 15.24 -0.54
N ILE A 295 11.33 14.01 -0.61
CA ILE A 295 10.17 13.58 0.19
C ILE A 295 10.46 13.61 1.68
N LEU A 296 11.68 13.24 2.11
CA LEU A 296 12.08 13.23 3.52
C LEU A 296 12.23 14.62 4.15
N ARG A 297 12.13 15.71 3.39
CA ARG A 297 12.06 17.06 3.97
C ARG A 297 10.77 17.21 4.78
N PRO A 298 10.83 17.76 6.00
CA PRO A 298 9.66 17.88 6.87
C PRO A 298 8.44 18.52 6.20
N GLU A 299 8.64 19.62 5.47
CA GLU A 299 7.59 20.35 4.78
C GLU A 299 6.94 19.55 3.65
N ASN A 300 7.70 18.71 2.96
CA ASN A 300 7.19 17.94 1.84
C ASN A 300 6.34 16.74 2.31
N ILE A 301 6.86 16.00 3.29
CA ILE A 301 6.10 14.83 3.81
C ILE A 301 4.91 15.26 4.66
N ALA A 302 4.97 16.41 5.34
CA ALA A 302 3.82 16.99 6.04
C ALA A 302 2.71 17.39 5.05
N ALA A 303 3.05 18.05 3.93
CA ALA A 303 2.09 18.39 2.89
C ALA A 303 1.41 17.13 2.32
N ILE A 304 2.16 16.04 2.12
CA ILE A 304 1.60 14.76 1.71
C ILE A 304 0.64 14.23 2.77
N SER A 305 1.05 14.16 4.06
CA SER A 305 0.16 13.73 5.14
C SER A 305 -1.13 14.55 5.21
N ASN A 306 -1.04 15.86 5.05
CA ASN A 306 -2.19 16.76 5.08
C ASN A 306 -3.17 16.48 3.91
N THR A 307 -2.64 16.08 2.75
CA THR A 307 -3.45 15.77 1.58
C THR A 307 -4.09 14.38 1.66
N VAL A 308 -3.26 13.36 1.96
CA VAL A 308 -3.70 11.95 1.87
C VAL A 308 -4.17 11.37 3.21
N ALA A 309 -4.05 12.13 4.29
CA ALA A 309 -4.50 11.78 5.65
C ALA A 309 -3.87 10.49 6.20
N TYR A 310 -2.62 10.20 5.84
CA TYR A 310 -1.83 9.13 6.44
C TYR A 310 -0.72 9.67 7.33
N ALA A 311 -0.36 8.90 8.32
CA ALA A 311 0.76 9.23 9.19
C ALA A 311 2.10 9.09 8.43
N ASN A 312 3.01 10.03 8.64
CA ASN A 312 4.35 9.98 8.08
C ASN A 312 5.40 9.58 9.15
N PRO A 313 6.56 9.08 8.72
CA PRO A 313 7.61 8.62 9.61
C PRO A 313 8.62 9.72 10.00
N ASN A 314 8.37 11.00 9.69
CA ASN A 314 9.34 12.07 9.90
C ASN A 314 9.06 12.81 11.21
N SER A 315 9.96 12.68 12.19
CA SER A 315 9.80 13.29 13.51
C SER A 315 9.75 14.83 13.48
N LEU A 316 10.42 15.46 12.51
CA LEU A 316 10.44 16.91 12.38
C LEU A 316 9.22 17.46 11.62
N ALA A 317 8.45 16.60 10.96
CA ALA A 317 7.23 16.99 10.25
C ALA A 317 6.01 17.12 11.15
N THR A 318 6.05 16.59 12.38
CA THR A 318 4.89 16.49 13.28
C THR A 318 4.18 17.83 13.48
N ASP A 319 4.93 18.90 13.71
CA ASP A 319 4.37 20.25 13.95
C ASP A 319 3.88 20.93 12.66
N LEU A 320 4.24 20.41 11.49
CA LEU A 320 3.80 20.89 10.18
C LEU A 320 2.58 20.14 9.67
N VAL A 321 2.21 19.02 10.30
CA VAL A 321 0.98 18.31 10.00
C VAL A 321 -0.18 19.05 10.63
N ASP A 322 -1.25 19.24 9.86
CA ASP A 322 -2.47 19.92 10.29
C ASP A 322 -3.01 19.31 11.58
N GLU A 323 -3.52 20.16 12.49
CA GLU A 323 -3.95 19.74 13.80
C GLU A 323 -5.05 18.66 13.76
N GLU A 324 -5.97 18.76 12.80
CA GLU A 324 -7.04 17.77 12.58
C GLU A 324 -6.50 16.40 12.17
N ILE A 325 -5.37 16.34 11.46
CA ILE A 325 -4.69 15.10 11.05
C ILE A 325 -3.84 14.57 12.22
N ARG A 326 -3.02 15.44 12.80
CA ARG A 326 -2.09 15.10 13.89
C ARG A 326 -2.80 14.57 15.14
N ASN A 327 -3.94 15.15 15.50
CA ASN A 327 -4.73 14.77 16.68
C ASN A 327 -5.80 13.71 16.37
N ASN A 328 -5.87 13.22 15.15
CA ASN A 328 -6.87 12.22 14.77
C ASN A 328 -6.43 10.81 15.22
N PRO A 329 -7.12 10.15 16.15
CA PRO A 329 -6.77 8.80 16.62
C PRO A 329 -6.94 7.71 15.56
N ALA A 330 -7.61 8.01 14.46
CA ALA A 330 -7.69 7.12 13.30
C ALA A 330 -6.39 7.11 12.49
N ILE A 331 -5.62 8.20 12.52
CA ILE A 331 -4.36 8.39 11.79
C ILE A 331 -3.16 8.14 12.71
N TYR A 332 -3.19 8.75 13.89
CA TYR A 332 -2.19 8.59 14.95
C TYR A 332 -2.81 7.91 16.18
N PRO A 333 -2.95 6.57 16.17
CA PRO A 333 -3.62 5.83 17.23
C PRO A 333 -2.94 6.04 18.60
N PRO A 334 -3.71 6.24 19.68
CA PRO A 334 -3.17 6.34 21.03
C PRO A 334 -2.53 5.02 21.50
N PRO A 335 -1.70 5.03 22.57
CA PRO A 335 -0.92 3.87 23.00
C PRO A 335 -1.74 2.60 23.27
N ASP A 336 -2.93 2.73 23.86
CA ASP A 336 -3.82 1.59 24.14
C ASP A 336 -4.40 0.96 22.86
N VAL A 337 -4.63 1.75 21.82
CA VAL A 337 -5.01 1.25 20.50
C VAL A 337 -3.81 0.62 19.82
N ARG A 338 -2.62 1.29 19.84
CA ARG A 338 -1.39 0.74 19.25
C ARG A 338 -1.01 -0.62 19.83
N ALA A 339 -1.28 -0.88 21.10
CA ALA A 339 -1.02 -2.17 21.73
C ALA A 339 -1.81 -3.36 21.11
N ARG A 340 -2.87 -3.08 20.33
CA ARG A 340 -3.69 -4.08 19.63
C ARG A 340 -3.36 -4.18 18.13
N LEU A 341 -2.43 -3.35 17.65
CA LEU A 341 -2.02 -3.38 16.25
C LEU A 341 -0.94 -4.44 16.05
N PHE A 342 -0.91 -5.03 14.87
CA PHE A 342 0.11 -5.99 14.49
C PHE A 342 0.61 -5.71 13.07
N PHE A 343 1.86 -6.10 12.81
CA PHE A 343 2.41 -6.13 11.46
C PHE A 343 2.30 -7.55 10.90
N ASP A 344 1.96 -7.69 9.62
CA ASP A 344 2.04 -8.99 8.96
C ASP A 344 3.53 -9.43 8.89
N LYS A 345 3.74 -10.71 8.72
CA LYS A 345 5.08 -11.32 8.64
C LYS A 345 5.23 -12.06 7.33
N PRO A 346 6.44 -12.11 6.76
CA PRO A 346 6.71 -12.94 5.61
C PRO A 346 6.26 -14.38 5.85
N VAL A 347 5.71 -15.00 4.83
CA VAL A 347 5.21 -16.37 4.87
C VAL A 347 5.98 -17.25 3.90
N THR A 348 5.91 -18.57 4.11
CA THR A 348 6.48 -19.52 3.16
C THR A 348 5.71 -19.49 1.84
N GLN A 349 6.38 -19.78 0.73
CA GLN A 349 5.74 -19.88 -0.58
C GLN A 349 4.61 -20.94 -0.60
N GLN A 350 4.73 -21.99 0.22
CA GLN A 350 3.68 -22.99 0.35
C GLN A 350 2.41 -22.39 0.97
N TYR A 351 2.54 -21.65 2.08
CA TYR A 351 1.41 -20.98 2.72
C TYR A 351 0.78 -19.92 1.81
N GLU A 352 1.61 -19.14 1.10
CA GLU A 352 1.13 -18.15 0.14
C GLU A 352 0.24 -18.76 -0.94
N ARG A 353 0.65 -19.91 -1.50
CA ARG A 353 -0.18 -20.65 -2.47
C ARG A 353 -1.50 -21.14 -1.87
N LEU A 354 -1.50 -21.59 -0.61
CA LEU A 354 -2.73 -21.99 0.09
C LEU A 354 -3.65 -20.78 0.29
N ARG A 355 -3.11 -19.67 0.77
CA ARG A 355 -3.80 -18.39 1.00
C ARG A 355 -4.44 -17.85 -0.28
N THR A 356 -3.70 -17.82 -1.38
CA THR A 356 -4.20 -17.38 -2.69
C THR A 356 -5.33 -18.27 -3.21
N ARG A 357 -5.22 -19.60 -3.06
CA ARG A 357 -6.29 -20.52 -3.46
C ARG A 357 -7.55 -20.32 -2.64
N ALA A 358 -7.40 -20.20 -1.31
CA ALA A 358 -8.53 -19.94 -0.40
C ALA A 358 -9.23 -18.63 -0.77
N TRP A 359 -8.44 -17.56 -1.06
CA TRP A 359 -8.98 -16.28 -1.46
C TRP A 359 -9.76 -16.33 -2.79
N THR A 360 -9.21 -17.02 -3.78
CA THR A 360 -9.90 -17.24 -5.06
C THR A 360 -11.26 -17.93 -4.84
N LYS A 361 -11.31 -18.99 -4.03
CA LYS A 361 -12.57 -19.66 -3.69
C LYS A 361 -13.58 -18.73 -3.02
N VAL A 362 -13.14 -17.96 -2.03
CA VAL A 362 -13.97 -16.95 -1.35
C VAL A 362 -14.57 -15.97 -2.35
N LYS A 363 -13.78 -15.44 -3.26
CA LYS A 363 -14.25 -14.44 -4.25
C LYS A 363 -15.22 -15.03 -5.27
N THR A 364 -14.94 -16.23 -5.76
CA THR A 364 -15.78 -16.89 -6.79
C THR A 364 -17.01 -17.55 -6.20
N GLY A 365 -17.04 -17.84 -4.90
CA GLY A 365 -18.13 -18.55 -4.24
C GLY A 365 -18.18 -20.03 -4.60
N SER A 366 -17.03 -20.63 -5.00
CA SER A 366 -16.91 -22.01 -5.49
C SER A 366 -16.25 -22.92 -4.47
#